data_4e9d28913760292f5f59bfa6d8196d24
#
_entry.id   4e9d28913760292f5f59bfa6d8196d24
#
_cell.length_a   1.000
_cell.length_b   1.000
_cell.length_c   1.000
_cell.angle_alpha   90.00
_cell.angle_beta   90.00
_cell.angle_gamma   90.00
#
_symmetry.space_group_name_H-M   'P 1'
#
loop_
_entity.id
_entity.type
_entity.pdbx_description
1 polymer ?
#
loop_
_entity_poly.entity_id
_entity_poly.type
_entity_poly.pdbx_seq_one_letter_code
_entity_poly.pdbx_strand_id
1 'polypeptide(L)'
;MTRSCLHGILLLASLIVTSAVLGANEHHHHQMPGMSMDATGMVMGGNKDKLPDDCEAISGEYEINVVAGTRYAEPYASTTFGFNEHEWRVKPCSRITVNFKNEDDVRHQWMLHGLPKYLYDRGMFHMEASGGYSQAGVFIVPSDDKTYLVHCDIAQHMEKGMKAQLIVGSGGDDLWSIPGVSADFERPSGILSARPGFAGLLSAFVFVIIFIAGFRFFRF
;
A
#
# COMPACT_ATOMS: atom_id res chain seq x y z
N MET A 1 5.48 -74.76 -64.66
CA MET A 1 6.22 -73.46 -64.56
C MET A 1 5.51 -72.56 -63.62
N THR A 2 6.11 -72.37 -62.52
CA THR A 2 5.82 -71.67 -61.30
C THR A 2 5.68 -70.18 -61.50
N ARG A 3 4.73 -69.58 -60.87
CA ARG A 3 4.87 -68.20 -60.31
C ARG A 3 3.95 -68.02 -59.08
N SER A 4 4.65 -67.95 -57.97
CA SER A 4 4.21 -67.56 -56.68
C SER A 4 3.57 -66.16 -56.72
N CYS A 5 2.36 -66.01 -56.23
CA CYS A 5 1.77 -64.75 -55.97
C CYS A 5 1.84 -64.44 -54.42
N LEU A 6 2.74 -63.57 -54.08
CA LEU A 6 2.91 -63.07 -52.74
C LEU A 6 1.72 -62.18 -52.41
N HIS A 7 0.88 -62.62 -51.49
CA HIS A 7 -0.16 -61.80 -50.94
C HIS A 7 0.45 -60.97 -49.80
N GLY A 8 0.66 -59.66 -50.10
CA GLY A 8 1.04 -58.71 -49.09
C GLY A 8 -0.15 -58.41 -48.16
N ILE A 9 -0.04 -58.87 -46.94
CA ILE A 9 -0.98 -58.54 -45.88
C ILE A 9 -0.65 -57.11 -45.46
N LEU A 10 -1.49 -56.18 -45.90
CA LEU A 10 -1.48 -54.84 -45.35
C LEU A 10 -2.07 -54.85 -43.93
N LEU A 11 -1.17 -54.86 -42.96
CA LEU A 11 -1.54 -54.57 -41.56
C LEU A 11 -1.85 -53.06 -41.45
N LEU A 12 -3.11 -52.73 -41.47
CA LEU A 12 -3.63 -51.42 -41.01
C LEU A 12 -3.43 -51.35 -39.49
N ALA A 13 -2.32 -50.79 -39.10
CA ALA A 13 -2.15 -50.34 -37.70
C ALA A 13 -3.05 -49.15 -37.45
N SER A 14 -4.22 -49.38 -36.90
CA SER A 14 -5.09 -48.35 -36.35
C SER A 14 -4.37 -47.73 -35.16
N LEU A 15 -3.76 -46.54 -35.35
CA LEU A 15 -3.32 -45.72 -34.26
C LEU A 15 -4.59 -45.21 -33.53
N ILE A 16 -4.94 -45.88 -32.45
CA ILE A 16 -5.85 -45.37 -31.47
C ILE A 16 -5.09 -44.25 -30.73
N VAL A 17 -5.24 -43.03 -31.20
CA VAL A 17 -4.86 -41.81 -30.42
C VAL A 17 -5.84 -41.72 -29.26
N THR A 18 -5.48 -42.33 -28.13
CA THR A 18 -6.13 -42.04 -26.85
C THR A 18 -5.77 -40.62 -26.52
N SER A 19 -6.68 -39.69 -26.84
CA SER A 19 -6.66 -38.36 -26.27
C SER A 19 -6.78 -38.51 -24.77
N ALA A 20 -5.64 -38.49 -24.06
CA ALA A 20 -5.63 -38.26 -22.64
C ALA A 20 -6.20 -36.84 -22.45
N VAL A 21 -7.46 -36.74 -22.11
CA VAL A 21 -8.05 -35.56 -21.53
C VAL A 21 -7.29 -35.38 -20.22
N LEU A 22 -6.26 -34.56 -20.27
CA LEU A 22 -5.70 -33.96 -19.08
C LEU A 22 -6.87 -33.17 -18.45
N GLY A 23 -7.54 -33.80 -17.49
CA GLY A 23 -8.44 -33.14 -16.62
C GLY A 23 -7.63 -32.00 -16.00
N ALA A 24 -7.84 -30.77 -16.50
CA ALA A 24 -7.42 -29.60 -15.78
C ALA A 24 -8.09 -29.76 -14.41
N ASN A 25 -7.28 -30.03 -13.39
CA ASN A 25 -7.72 -29.85 -12.02
C ASN A 25 -8.12 -28.38 -11.93
N GLU A 26 -9.40 -28.11 -12.09
CA GLU A 26 -9.97 -26.87 -11.63
C GLU A 26 -9.71 -26.87 -10.14
N HIS A 27 -8.63 -26.23 -9.74
CA HIS A 27 -8.45 -25.78 -8.37
C HIS A 27 -9.64 -24.87 -8.12
N HIS A 28 -10.68 -25.41 -7.52
CA HIS A 28 -11.72 -24.62 -6.90
C HIS A 28 -11.02 -23.77 -5.85
N HIS A 29 -10.52 -22.60 -6.26
CA HIS A 29 -10.22 -21.55 -5.33
C HIS A 29 -11.52 -21.28 -4.59
N HIS A 30 -11.58 -21.69 -3.34
CA HIS A 30 -12.62 -21.26 -2.43
C HIS A 30 -12.47 -19.74 -2.35
N GLN A 31 -13.15 -19.03 -3.24
CA GLN A 31 -13.22 -17.59 -3.20
C GLN A 31 -13.92 -17.22 -1.90
N MET A 32 -13.14 -16.72 -0.94
CA MET A 32 -13.72 -16.19 0.29
C MET A 32 -14.64 -15.02 -0.08
N PRO A 33 -15.82 -14.91 0.55
CA PRO A 33 -16.70 -13.77 0.31
C PRO A 33 -15.96 -12.46 0.48
N GLY A 34 -16.11 -11.54 -0.50
CA GLY A 34 -15.42 -10.26 -0.48
C GLY A 34 -13.94 -10.29 -0.88
N MET A 35 -13.46 -11.41 -1.47
CA MET A 35 -12.10 -11.51 -2.03
C MET A 35 -12.15 -11.59 -3.55
N SER A 36 -11.32 -10.79 -4.19
CA SER A 36 -10.98 -10.91 -5.62
C SER A 36 -9.47 -10.85 -5.80
N MET A 37 -8.92 -11.65 -6.71
CA MET A 37 -7.49 -11.67 -7.01
C MET A 37 -7.29 -12.01 -8.47
N ASP A 38 -6.40 -11.26 -9.13
CA ASP A 38 -5.94 -11.50 -10.48
C ASP A 38 -4.44 -11.17 -10.63
N ALA A 39 -3.93 -11.17 -11.85
CA ALA A 39 -2.53 -10.86 -12.13
C ALA A 39 -2.16 -9.38 -11.81
N THR A 40 -3.15 -8.49 -11.70
CA THR A 40 -2.95 -7.06 -11.46
C THR A 40 -3.00 -6.68 -9.99
N GLY A 41 -3.55 -7.55 -9.14
CA GLY A 41 -3.61 -7.32 -7.70
C GLY A 41 -4.70 -8.10 -6.98
N MET A 42 -5.09 -7.61 -5.82
CA MET A 42 -6.01 -8.29 -4.92
C MET A 42 -6.89 -7.29 -4.15
N VAL A 43 -8.13 -7.70 -3.87
CA VAL A 43 -9.00 -7.05 -2.89
C VAL A 43 -9.48 -8.09 -1.90
N MET A 44 -9.35 -7.82 -0.60
CA MET A 44 -9.85 -8.64 0.50
C MET A 44 -10.71 -7.81 1.45
N GLY A 45 -11.74 -8.45 2.02
CA GLY A 45 -12.67 -7.77 2.92
C GLY A 45 -13.64 -6.85 2.20
N GLY A 46 -13.86 -7.08 0.90
CA GLY A 46 -14.88 -6.33 0.14
C GLY A 46 -16.28 -6.60 0.69
N ASN A 47 -17.03 -5.52 0.95
CA ASN A 47 -18.38 -5.58 1.48
C ASN A 47 -19.23 -4.42 0.93
N LYS A 48 -20.19 -4.75 0.08
CA LYS A 48 -21.09 -3.77 -0.53
C LYS A 48 -22.41 -3.61 0.19
N ASP A 49 -22.89 -4.69 0.82
CA ASP A 49 -24.31 -4.83 1.14
C ASP A 49 -24.61 -5.16 2.60
N LYS A 50 -23.66 -5.79 3.30
CA LYS A 50 -23.86 -6.18 4.70
C LYS A 50 -23.54 -5.02 5.63
N LEU A 51 -24.58 -4.49 6.27
CA LEU A 51 -24.42 -3.46 7.30
C LEU A 51 -23.71 -4.03 8.54
N PRO A 52 -22.84 -3.26 9.20
CA PRO A 52 -22.45 -3.49 10.58
C PRO A 52 -23.68 -3.56 11.50
N ASP A 53 -23.62 -4.39 12.55
CA ASP A 53 -24.74 -4.62 13.46
C ASP A 53 -25.22 -3.36 14.19
N ASP A 54 -24.35 -2.37 14.30
CA ASP A 54 -24.58 -1.07 14.93
C ASP A 54 -25.08 0.01 13.94
N CYS A 55 -25.35 -0.37 12.67
CA CYS A 55 -25.84 0.53 11.63
C CYS A 55 -27.24 0.14 11.18
N GLU A 56 -28.20 1.06 11.24
CA GLU A 56 -29.57 0.83 10.76
C GLU A 56 -29.70 0.99 9.24
N ALA A 57 -28.88 1.88 8.65
CA ALA A 57 -28.86 2.17 7.22
C ALA A 57 -27.53 2.78 6.81
N ILE A 58 -27.26 2.84 5.51
CA ILE A 58 -26.15 3.62 4.96
C ILE A 58 -26.44 5.10 5.15
N SER A 59 -25.56 5.80 5.87
CA SER A 59 -25.66 7.24 6.18
C SER A 59 -25.04 8.14 5.11
N GLY A 60 -24.15 7.59 4.29
CA GLY A 60 -23.48 8.30 3.21
C GLY A 60 -22.72 7.35 2.29
N GLU A 61 -22.44 7.83 1.08
CA GLU A 61 -21.62 7.13 0.11
C GLU A 61 -20.43 8.01 -0.27
N TYR A 62 -19.25 7.44 -0.22
CA TYR A 62 -17.99 8.13 -0.51
C TYR A 62 -17.20 7.37 -1.56
N GLU A 63 -16.54 8.14 -2.41
CA GLU A 63 -15.56 7.63 -3.37
C GLU A 63 -14.20 8.25 -3.05
N ILE A 64 -13.22 7.40 -2.79
CA ILE A 64 -11.86 7.80 -2.45
C ILE A 64 -10.93 7.35 -3.58
N ASN A 65 -10.23 8.30 -4.19
CA ASN A 65 -9.25 8.03 -5.23
C ASN A 65 -7.84 8.11 -4.63
N VAL A 66 -7.23 6.94 -4.41
CA VAL A 66 -5.90 6.81 -3.82
C VAL A 66 -4.89 6.51 -4.89
N VAL A 67 -3.81 7.26 -4.91
CA VAL A 67 -2.67 6.99 -5.77
C VAL A 67 -1.43 6.76 -4.91
N ALA A 68 -0.79 5.59 -5.09
CA ALA A 68 0.45 5.22 -4.43
C ALA A 68 1.64 5.49 -5.34
N GLY A 69 2.73 6.01 -4.77
CA GLY A 69 3.97 6.22 -5.52
C GLY A 69 5.03 6.97 -4.74
N THR A 70 6.27 6.82 -5.18
CA THR A 70 7.46 7.47 -4.60
C THR A 70 7.38 8.99 -4.68
N ARG A 71 6.78 9.55 -5.73
CA ARG A 71 6.65 11.01 -5.90
C ARG A 71 5.85 11.68 -4.78
N TYR A 72 4.94 10.95 -4.15
CA TYR A 72 4.11 11.48 -3.05
C TYR A 72 4.86 11.54 -1.72
N ALA A 73 6.02 10.93 -1.65
CA ALA A 73 6.92 11.02 -0.51
C ALA A 73 7.84 12.24 -0.58
N GLU A 74 8.11 12.79 -1.76
CA GLU A 74 9.07 13.89 -1.97
C GLU A 74 8.89 15.11 -1.05
N PRO A 75 7.65 15.54 -0.70
CA PRO A 75 7.46 16.67 0.21
C PRO A 75 7.89 16.38 1.65
N TYR A 76 8.08 15.12 2.03
CA TYR A 76 8.26 14.70 3.42
C TYR A 76 9.65 14.12 3.65
N ALA A 77 10.41 14.74 4.55
CA ALA A 77 11.76 14.30 4.88
C ALA A 77 11.78 12.86 5.43
N SER A 78 12.75 12.06 5.00
CA SER A 78 12.96 10.67 5.45
C SER A 78 11.88 9.68 5.02
N THR A 79 11.00 10.05 4.09
CA THR A 79 10.07 9.14 3.44
C THR A 79 10.59 8.67 2.08
N THR A 80 10.07 7.58 1.58
CA THR A 80 10.41 7.00 0.27
C THR A 80 9.16 6.67 -0.53
N PHE A 81 8.09 6.26 0.16
CA PHE A 81 6.82 5.88 -0.43
C PHE A 81 5.70 6.70 0.18
N GLY A 82 4.66 7.02 -0.59
CA GLY A 82 3.53 7.80 -0.11
C GLY A 82 2.24 7.53 -0.86
N PHE A 83 1.16 8.01 -0.28
CA PHE A 83 -0.12 8.18 -0.95
C PHE A 83 -0.29 9.64 -1.37
N ASN A 84 -1.12 9.89 -2.39
CA ASN A 84 -1.43 11.24 -2.85
C ASN A 84 -2.17 12.08 -1.78
N GLU A 85 -2.86 11.42 -0.87
CA GLU A 85 -3.55 12.01 0.29
C GLU A 85 -3.26 11.18 1.54
N HIS A 86 -3.22 11.84 2.69
CA HIS A 86 -2.90 11.20 3.95
C HIS A 86 -4.05 11.23 4.96
N GLU A 87 -5.18 11.85 4.62
CA GLU A 87 -6.36 11.92 5.47
C GLU A 87 -7.64 11.91 4.63
N TRP A 88 -8.59 11.09 5.03
CA TRP A 88 -9.97 11.09 4.51
C TRP A 88 -10.96 11.15 5.66
N ARG A 89 -12.08 11.83 5.46
CA ARG A 89 -13.14 11.98 6.46
C ARG A 89 -14.47 11.49 5.90
N VAL A 90 -15.14 10.62 6.65
CA VAL A 90 -16.43 10.05 6.28
C VAL A 90 -17.39 10.06 7.47
N LYS A 91 -18.68 9.96 7.21
CA LYS A 91 -19.67 9.78 8.27
C LYS A 91 -19.66 8.33 8.79
N PRO A 92 -20.06 8.09 10.05
CA PRO A 92 -20.36 6.74 10.55
C PRO A 92 -21.37 6.03 9.65
N CYS A 93 -21.36 4.69 9.61
CA CYS A 93 -22.25 3.86 8.78
C CYS A 93 -22.22 4.20 7.28
N SER A 94 -21.09 4.66 6.77
CA SER A 94 -20.94 5.00 5.36
C SER A 94 -20.40 3.84 4.54
N ARG A 95 -20.86 3.75 3.28
CA ARG A 95 -20.27 2.92 2.25
C ARG A 95 -19.16 3.68 1.55
N ILE A 96 -17.98 3.08 1.44
CA ILE A 96 -16.80 3.71 0.88
C ILE A 96 -16.30 2.87 -0.29
N THR A 97 -16.25 3.48 -1.47
CA THR A 97 -15.58 2.92 -2.65
C THR A 97 -14.17 3.49 -2.70
N VAL A 98 -13.17 2.62 -2.73
CA VAL A 98 -11.77 3.01 -2.89
C VAL A 98 -11.29 2.60 -4.27
N ASN A 99 -10.84 3.58 -5.05
CA ASN A 99 -10.13 3.37 -6.30
C ASN A 99 -8.63 3.55 -6.02
N PHE A 100 -7.90 2.45 -6.01
CA PHE A 100 -6.49 2.42 -5.68
C PHE A 100 -5.65 2.24 -6.92
N LYS A 101 -4.79 3.22 -7.25
CA LYS A 101 -3.86 3.20 -8.37
C LYS A 101 -2.42 3.15 -7.85
N ASN A 102 -1.62 2.27 -8.40
CA ASN A 102 -0.18 2.21 -8.15
C ASN A 102 0.57 2.81 -9.35
N GLU A 103 1.38 3.83 -9.13
CA GLU A 103 2.17 4.52 -10.18
C GLU A 103 3.65 4.12 -10.18
N ASP A 104 4.11 3.35 -9.19
CA ASP A 104 5.46 2.80 -9.15
C ASP A 104 5.54 1.45 -9.91
N ASP A 105 6.76 0.96 -10.12
CA ASP A 105 7.01 -0.37 -10.69
C ASP A 105 6.95 -1.49 -9.63
N VAL A 106 7.01 -1.14 -8.36
CA VAL A 106 6.90 -2.07 -7.24
C VAL A 106 5.44 -2.18 -6.78
N ARG A 107 5.10 -3.28 -6.12
CA ARG A 107 3.77 -3.50 -5.56
C ARG A 107 3.51 -2.59 -4.38
N HIS A 108 2.29 -2.11 -4.25
CA HIS A 108 1.81 -1.35 -3.09
C HIS A 108 0.48 -1.87 -2.57
N GLN A 109 0.20 -1.55 -1.32
CA GLN A 109 -1.03 -1.93 -0.64
C GLN A 109 -1.70 -0.69 -0.02
N TRP A 110 -3.02 -0.74 0.03
CA TRP A 110 -3.86 0.14 0.84
C TRP A 110 -4.65 -0.73 1.80
N MET A 111 -4.30 -0.71 3.06
CA MET A 111 -4.82 -1.60 4.08
C MET A 111 -5.36 -0.79 5.25
N LEU A 112 -6.52 -1.19 5.75
CA LEU A 112 -7.18 -0.61 6.90
C LEU A 112 -7.55 -1.72 7.89
N HIS A 113 -7.19 -1.54 9.15
CA HIS A 113 -7.46 -2.47 10.25
C HIS A 113 -8.45 -1.92 11.26
N GLY A 114 -9.04 -2.83 12.04
CA GLY A 114 -9.93 -2.48 13.16
C GLY A 114 -11.40 -2.42 12.79
N LEU A 115 -11.78 -2.98 11.63
CA LEU A 115 -13.16 -3.23 11.26
C LEU A 115 -13.75 -4.39 12.09
N PRO A 116 -15.09 -4.53 12.19
CA PRO A 116 -15.74 -5.60 12.93
C PRO A 116 -15.37 -6.99 12.39
N LYS A 117 -14.80 -7.87 13.23
CA LYS A 117 -14.33 -9.20 12.82
C LYS A 117 -15.44 -10.17 12.43
N TYR A 118 -16.67 -9.94 12.87
CA TYR A 118 -17.84 -10.73 12.46
C TYR A 118 -18.24 -10.44 11.01
N LEU A 119 -17.81 -9.31 10.45
CA LEU A 119 -18.16 -8.85 9.11
C LEU A 119 -16.95 -8.88 8.15
N TYR A 120 -15.78 -8.64 8.68
CA TYR A 120 -14.52 -8.57 7.93
C TYR A 120 -13.51 -9.59 8.44
N ASP A 121 -13.01 -10.45 7.57
CA ASP A 121 -11.96 -11.40 7.98
C ASP A 121 -10.78 -10.65 8.60
N ARG A 122 -10.31 -11.13 9.75
CA ARG A 122 -9.25 -10.48 10.55
C ARG A 122 -9.52 -9.01 10.90
N GLY A 123 -10.74 -8.51 10.67
CA GLY A 123 -11.09 -7.12 10.93
C GLY A 123 -10.41 -6.12 9.98
N MET A 124 -10.19 -6.49 8.73
CA MET A 124 -9.49 -5.64 7.78
C MET A 124 -10.16 -5.56 6.41
N PHE A 125 -9.91 -4.44 5.74
CA PHE A 125 -10.09 -4.26 4.31
C PHE A 125 -8.72 -4.03 3.69
N HIS A 126 -8.41 -4.75 2.63
CA HIS A 126 -7.10 -4.77 2.02
C HIS A 126 -7.20 -4.73 0.50
N MET A 127 -6.44 -3.85 -0.11
CA MET A 127 -6.23 -3.78 -1.55
C MET A 127 -4.74 -3.83 -1.85
N GLU A 128 -4.39 -4.57 -2.90
CA GLU A 128 -3.03 -4.66 -3.40
C GLU A 128 -3.04 -4.43 -4.91
N ALA A 129 -2.14 -3.58 -5.40
CA ALA A 129 -1.95 -3.35 -6.82
C ALA A 129 -0.48 -3.59 -7.21
N SER A 130 -0.28 -4.39 -8.26
CA SER A 130 1.02 -4.53 -8.92
C SER A 130 1.44 -3.21 -9.57
N GLY A 131 2.73 -3.08 -9.90
CA GLY A 131 3.26 -1.86 -10.51
C GLY A 131 2.50 -1.43 -11.76
N GLY A 132 2.07 -0.17 -11.82
CA GLY A 132 1.31 0.42 -12.91
C GLY A 132 -0.17 0.04 -12.99
N TYR A 133 -0.69 -0.80 -12.08
CA TYR A 133 -2.09 -1.27 -12.11
C TYR A 133 -2.97 -0.57 -11.08
N SER A 134 -4.27 -0.82 -11.20
CA SER A 134 -5.29 -0.27 -10.29
C SER A 134 -6.23 -1.37 -9.81
N GLN A 135 -6.76 -1.18 -8.60
CA GLN A 135 -7.79 -2.02 -7.99
C GLN A 135 -8.94 -1.14 -7.48
N ALA A 136 -10.14 -1.69 -7.42
CA ALA A 136 -11.27 -1.02 -6.81
C ALA A 136 -11.95 -1.95 -5.81
N GLY A 137 -12.32 -1.41 -4.65
CA GLY A 137 -12.97 -2.18 -3.61
C GLY A 137 -13.97 -1.34 -2.81
N VAL A 138 -14.90 -2.00 -2.15
CA VAL A 138 -15.96 -1.34 -1.37
C VAL A 138 -16.03 -1.94 0.01
N PHE A 139 -16.16 -1.09 1.03
CA PHE A 139 -16.41 -1.51 2.41
C PHE A 139 -17.35 -0.54 3.11
N ILE A 140 -17.89 -0.94 4.26
CA ILE A 140 -18.80 -0.15 5.09
C ILE A 140 -18.16 0.00 6.46
N VAL A 141 -18.08 1.24 6.96
CA VAL A 141 -17.60 1.52 8.31
C VAL A 141 -18.72 1.42 9.34
N PRO A 142 -18.42 1.00 10.59
CA PRO A 142 -19.41 0.97 11.69
C PRO A 142 -19.84 2.36 12.14
N SER A 143 -20.69 2.40 13.16
CA SER A 143 -21.26 3.63 13.72
C SER A 143 -20.31 4.39 14.64
N ASP A 144 -19.23 3.76 15.09
CA ASP A 144 -18.29 4.34 16.04
C ASP A 144 -17.50 5.52 15.43
N ASP A 145 -17.39 6.62 16.19
CA ASP A 145 -16.40 7.66 15.92
C ASP A 145 -15.00 7.10 16.12
N LYS A 146 -14.22 7.04 15.05
CA LYS A 146 -12.90 6.38 15.10
C LYS A 146 -11.95 6.87 14.03
N THR A 147 -10.67 6.94 14.39
CA THR A 147 -9.57 7.13 13.43
C THR A 147 -8.91 5.79 13.12
N TYR A 148 -8.94 5.40 11.86
CA TYR A 148 -8.34 4.15 11.37
C TYR A 148 -7.00 4.44 10.72
N LEU A 149 -5.97 3.64 11.06
CA LEU A 149 -4.71 3.65 10.34
C LEU A 149 -4.90 3.01 8.97
N VAL A 150 -4.45 3.71 7.95
CA VAL A 150 -4.28 3.22 6.59
C VAL A 150 -2.79 3.12 6.30
N HIS A 151 -2.33 1.98 5.75
CA HIS A 151 -0.91 1.80 5.46
C HIS A 151 -0.67 0.76 4.37
N CYS A 152 0.57 0.72 3.87
CA CYS A 152 1.10 -0.38 3.08
C CYS A 152 1.83 -1.34 4.01
N ASP A 153 1.48 -2.64 4.00
CA ASP A 153 2.07 -3.67 4.89
C ASP A 153 3.27 -4.41 4.23
N ILE A 154 3.71 -3.94 3.08
CA ILE A 154 4.95 -4.42 2.48
C ILE A 154 6.13 -3.92 3.33
N ALA A 155 7.09 -4.82 3.58
CA ALA A 155 8.21 -4.55 4.47
C ALA A 155 8.87 -3.19 4.20
N GLN A 156 9.01 -2.38 5.25
CA GLN A 156 9.57 -1.03 5.27
C GLN A 156 8.73 0.07 4.58
N HIS A 157 7.63 -0.24 3.88
CA HIS A 157 6.86 0.80 3.19
C HIS A 157 6.16 1.73 4.18
N MET A 158 5.54 1.18 5.23
CA MET A 158 4.89 1.96 6.28
C MET A 158 5.92 2.84 7.03
N GLU A 159 7.06 2.29 7.41
CA GLU A 159 8.14 3.00 8.11
C GLU A 159 8.77 4.09 7.23
N LYS A 160 8.69 3.92 5.91
CA LYS A 160 9.17 4.88 4.92
C LYS A 160 8.08 5.84 4.44
N GLY A 161 7.00 6.00 5.21
CA GLY A 161 6.01 7.06 5.04
C GLY A 161 4.72 6.65 4.34
N MET A 162 4.58 5.40 3.87
CA MET A 162 3.35 4.98 3.18
C MET A 162 2.24 4.65 4.17
N LYS A 163 1.69 5.68 4.80
CA LYS A 163 0.59 5.63 5.76
C LYS A 163 -0.25 6.89 5.72
N ALA A 164 -1.51 6.73 6.10
CA ALA A 164 -2.55 7.74 6.11
C ALA A 164 -3.57 7.42 7.19
N GLN A 165 -4.59 8.22 7.34
CA GLN A 165 -5.71 7.96 8.26
C GLN A 165 -7.07 8.15 7.59
N LEU A 166 -8.01 7.29 7.99
CA LEU A 166 -9.43 7.44 7.69
C LEU A 166 -10.17 7.80 8.97
N ILE A 167 -10.79 8.97 8.98
CA ILE A 167 -11.54 9.49 10.11
C ILE A 167 -13.02 9.24 9.88
N VAL A 168 -13.64 8.49 10.79
CA VAL A 168 -15.08 8.23 10.82
C VAL A 168 -15.71 9.12 11.88
N GLY A 169 -16.72 9.92 11.51
CA GLY A 169 -17.38 10.84 12.40
C GLY A 169 -16.46 11.91 12.95
N SER A 170 -16.42 12.07 14.26
CA SER A 170 -15.49 12.99 14.95
C SER A 170 -14.07 12.40 15.07
N GLY A 171 -13.89 11.13 14.73
CA GLY A 171 -12.62 10.44 14.89
C GLY A 171 -12.30 10.08 16.33
N GLY A 172 -11.11 9.53 16.53
CA GLY A 172 -10.43 9.39 17.80
C GLY A 172 -9.24 10.34 17.85
N ASP A 173 -8.23 9.97 18.67
CA ASP A 173 -6.96 10.70 18.68
C ASP A 173 -6.25 10.60 17.33
N ASP A 174 -5.48 11.62 16.99
CA ASP A 174 -4.64 11.62 15.79
C ASP A 174 -3.59 10.51 15.89
N LEU A 175 -3.36 9.86 14.75
CA LEU A 175 -2.35 8.82 14.66
C LEU A 175 -0.94 9.42 14.56
N TRP A 176 0.04 8.66 15.04
CA TRP A 176 1.43 9.09 15.06
C TRP A 176 2.10 8.97 13.70
N SER A 177 2.93 9.95 13.38
CA SER A 177 3.81 9.95 12.20
C SER A 177 3.08 9.75 10.87
N ILE A 178 1.90 10.33 10.72
CA ILE A 178 1.22 10.43 9.41
C ILE A 178 1.83 11.61 8.65
N PRO A 179 2.44 11.41 7.46
CA PRO A 179 3.05 12.48 6.70
C PRO A 179 2.08 13.62 6.41
N GLY A 180 2.46 14.86 6.76
CA GLY A 180 1.66 16.07 6.53
C GLY A 180 0.39 16.21 7.39
N VAL A 181 0.13 15.27 8.32
CA VAL A 181 -1.04 15.30 9.21
C VAL A 181 -0.61 15.39 10.68
N SER A 182 0.25 14.46 11.13
CA SER A 182 0.66 14.43 12.53
C SER A 182 1.74 15.47 12.82
N ALA A 183 1.58 16.23 13.90
CA ALA A 183 2.52 17.25 14.32
C ALA A 183 3.93 16.70 14.63
N ASP A 184 4.05 15.45 15.02
CA ASP A 184 5.34 14.78 15.26
C ASP A 184 6.09 14.47 13.95
N PHE A 185 5.39 14.35 12.82
CA PHE A 185 6.01 14.16 11.51
C PHE A 185 6.67 15.45 10.99
N GLU A 186 6.12 16.61 11.32
CA GLU A 186 6.63 17.91 10.93
C GLU A 186 7.85 18.37 11.73
N ARG A 187 8.42 17.54 12.61
CA ARG A 187 9.64 17.95 13.31
C ARG A 187 10.70 18.28 12.28
N PRO A 188 11.11 19.56 12.18
CA PRO A 188 12.27 19.88 11.37
C PRO A 188 13.40 19.00 11.86
N SER A 189 14.08 18.34 10.98
CA SER A 189 15.37 17.71 11.27
C SER A 189 16.33 18.81 11.69
N GLY A 190 16.19 19.26 12.94
CA GLY A 190 16.84 20.44 13.52
C GLY A 190 18.37 20.27 13.68
N ILE A 191 18.97 19.30 13.03
CA ILE A 191 20.42 19.05 13.11
C ILE A 191 21.17 19.58 11.88
N LEU A 192 20.51 19.90 10.77
CA LEU A 192 21.21 20.36 9.57
C LEU A 192 20.80 21.75 9.05
N SER A 193 19.82 22.39 9.63
CA SER A 193 19.50 23.79 9.34
C SER A 193 20.05 24.77 10.39
N ALA A 194 21.06 24.39 11.17
CA ALA A 194 21.86 25.38 11.86
C ALA A 194 22.51 26.25 10.77
N ARG A 195 21.81 27.29 10.32
CA ARG A 195 22.47 28.44 9.73
C ARG A 195 23.66 28.71 10.64
N PRO A 196 24.90 28.85 10.11
CA PRO A 196 26.00 29.22 10.94
C PRO A 196 25.62 30.54 11.62
N GLY A 197 25.08 30.40 12.82
CA GLY A 197 24.69 31.54 13.62
C GLY A 197 25.95 32.32 13.93
N PHE A 198 25.78 33.57 14.31
CA PHE A 198 26.85 34.49 14.70
C PHE A 198 27.92 33.85 15.61
N ALA A 199 27.58 32.80 16.37
CA ALA A 199 28.53 32.02 17.18
C ALA A 199 29.54 31.20 16.36
N GLY A 200 29.17 30.68 15.19
CA GLY A 200 30.08 29.96 14.31
C GLY A 200 31.10 30.90 13.61
N LEU A 201 30.66 32.11 13.28
CA LEU A 201 31.51 33.12 12.72
C LEU A 201 32.50 33.67 13.79
N LEU A 202 32.06 33.83 15.04
CA LEU A 202 32.93 34.24 16.14
C LEU A 202 34.00 33.20 16.45
N SER A 203 33.70 31.91 16.45
CA SER A 203 34.68 30.85 16.69
C SER A 203 35.74 30.79 15.56
N ALA A 204 35.34 30.95 14.30
CA ALA A 204 36.25 31.00 13.18
C ALA A 204 37.22 32.22 13.28
N PHE A 205 36.68 33.38 13.69
CA PHE A 205 37.52 34.59 13.90
C PHE A 205 38.52 34.42 15.05
N VAL A 206 38.13 33.79 16.14
CA VAL A 206 39.01 33.52 17.28
C VAL A 206 40.14 32.57 16.89
N PHE A 207 39.83 31.52 16.12
CA PHE A 207 40.88 30.61 15.62
C PHE A 207 41.88 31.30 14.68
N VAL A 208 41.42 32.18 13.80
CA VAL A 208 42.30 32.94 12.90
C VAL A 208 43.20 33.88 13.69
N ILE A 209 42.70 34.58 14.72
CA ILE A 209 43.49 35.47 15.55
C ILE A 209 44.58 34.70 16.35
N ILE A 210 44.20 33.54 16.94
CA ILE A 210 45.15 32.69 17.67
C ILE A 210 46.25 32.16 16.72
N PHE A 211 45.87 31.76 15.52
CA PHE A 211 46.82 31.28 14.53
C PHE A 211 47.80 32.35 14.08
N ILE A 212 47.32 33.58 13.82
CA ILE A 212 48.17 34.72 13.44
C ILE A 212 49.10 35.14 14.59
N ALA A 213 48.58 35.17 15.83
CA ALA A 213 49.39 35.50 17.01
C ALA A 213 50.46 34.43 17.27
N GLY A 214 50.13 33.13 17.18
CA GLY A 214 51.08 32.04 17.31
C GLY A 214 52.19 32.06 16.24
N PHE A 215 51.82 32.37 14.99
CA PHE A 215 52.76 32.45 13.89
C PHE A 215 53.79 33.61 14.03
N ARG A 216 53.37 34.72 14.66
CA ARG A 216 54.27 35.82 14.97
C ARG A 216 55.24 35.51 16.13
N PHE A 217 54.80 34.72 17.09
CA PHE A 217 55.61 34.35 18.26
C PHE A 217 56.73 33.35 17.91
N PHE A 218 56.54 32.50 16.89
CA PHE A 218 57.55 31.53 16.44
C PHE A 218 58.54 32.07 15.40
N ARG A 219 58.47 33.35 15.02
CA ARG A 219 59.35 33.99 14.03
C ARG A 219 60.44 34.88 14.64
N PHE A 220 60.70 34.77 15.96
CA PHE A 220 61.82 35.39 16.64
C PHE A 220 62.74 34.32 17.16
#